data_3c24986b38e719bc2065eb03db1756a9
#
_entry.id   3c24986b38e719bc2065eb03db1756a9
#
_cell.length_a   1.000
_cell.length_b   1.000
_cell.length_c   1.000
_cell.angle_alpha   90.00
_cell.angle_beta   90.00
_cell.angle_gamma   90.00
#
_symmetry.space_group_name_H-M   'P 1'
#
loop_
_entity.id
_entity.type
_entity.pdbx_description
1 polymer ?
#
loop_
_entity_poly.entity_id
_entity_poly.type
_entity_poly.pdbx_seq_one_letter_code
_entity_poly.pdbx_strand_id
1 'polypeptide(L)'
;MKALAIIRTAERVAAVSIFLTMVALYSANVLARQVGGTFASEFAWVEEAVRLMSLFLVFLTVGLALEKGRHAGVHTWRDRIARATGLPLRKIIDAIGFVFCIYLVWLGYQMTAFVYGMGQKSPTLNIPVFWIYLAPTIGFALMALRFALSFFGRIDRFAGQASEEQ
;
A
#
# COMPACT_ATOMS: atom_id res chain seq x y z
N MET A 1 -4.37 -16.88 13.69
CA MET A 1 -3.09 -16.19 13.94
C MET A 1 -1.99 -16.55 12.94
N LYS A 2 -1.81 -17.84 12.56
CA LYS A 2 -0.76 -18.23 11.58
C LYS A 2 -0.93 -17.60 10.18
N ALA A 3 -2.16 -17.55 9.64
CA ALA A 3 -2.43 -16.95 8.32
C ALA A 3 -2.05 -15.45 8.24
N LEU A 4 -2.37 -14.69 9.29
CA LEU A 4 -2.01 -13.26 9.38
C LEU A 4 -0.50 -13.04 9.44
N ALA A 5 0.22 -13.90 10.17
CA ALA A 5 1.67 -13.84 10.23
C ALA A 5 2.30 -14.13 8.86
N ILE A 6 1.74 -15.08 8.10
CA ILE A 6 2.19 -15.40 6.75
C ILE A 6 1.98 -14.21 5.81
N ILE A 7 0.78 -13.61 5.81
CA ILE A 7 0.47 -12.43 4.98
C ILE A 7 1.43 -11.28 5.31
N ARG A 8 1.63 -10.98 6.59
CA ARG A 8 2.56 -9.94 7.06
C ARG A 8 4.00 -10.18 6.62
N THR A 9 4.46 -11.43 6.71
CA THR A 9 5.81 -11.80 6.29
C THR A 9 5.94 -11.68 4.77
N ALA A 10 4.96 -12.19 4.01
CA ALA A 10 4.94 -12.09 2.56
C ALA A 10 4.95 -10.64 2.07
N GLU A 11 4.12 -9.76 2.64
CA GLU A 11 4.10 -8.34 2.32
C GLU A 11 5.43 -7.65 2.64
N ARG A 12 6.04 -7.96 3.79
CA ARG A 12 7.34 -7.40 4.17
C ARG A 12 8.44 -7.84 3.21
N VAL A 13 8.49 -9.14 2.91
CA VAL A 13 9.49 -9.68 1.97
C VAL A 13 9.27 -9.07 0.58
N ALA A 14 8.03 -9.00 0.10
CA ALA A 14 7.71 -8.39 -1.19
C ALA A 14 8.13 -6.90 -1.21
N ALA A 15 7.81 -6.13 -0.17
CA ALA A 15 8.18 -4.72 -0.10
C ALA A 15 9.71 -4.51 -0.12
N VAL A 16 10.46 -5.30 0.66
CA VAL A 16 11.93 -5.21 0.69
C VAL A 16 12.51 -5.63 -0.67
N SER A 17 12.01 -6.71 -1.27
CA SER A 17 12.48 -7.17 -2.58
C SER A 17 12.20 -6.14 -3.67
N ILE A 18 11.00 -5.56 -3.72
CA ILE A 18 10.64 -4.50 -4.67
C ILE A 18 11.57 -3.30 -4.48
N PHE A 19 11.76 -2.86 -3.24
CA PHE A 19 12.62 -1.71 -2.94
C PHE A 19 14.07 -1.93 -3.39
N LEU A 20 14.68 -3.08 -3.05
CA LEU A 20 16.04 -3.39 -3.46
C LEU A 20 16.18 -3.50 -4.98
N THR A 21 15.19 -4.09 -5.65
CA THR A 21 15.16 -4.18 -7.12
C THR A 21 15.07 -2.79 -7.75
N MET A 22 14.22 -1.90 -7.21
CA MET A 22 14.12 -0.51 -7.66
C MET A 22 15.46 0.22 -7.54
N VAL A 23 16.13 0.10 -6.39
CA VAL A 23 17.44 0.73 -6.17
C VAL A 23 18.47 0.22 -7.16
N ALA A 24 18.54 -1.10 -7.36
CA ALA A 24 19.47 -1.72 -8.31
C ALA A 24 19.20 -1.27 -9.75
N LEU A 25 17.95 -1.32 -10.21
CA LEU A 25 17.57 -0.91 -11.56
C LEU A 25 17.83 0.58 -11.79
N TYR A 26 17.47 1.43 -10.84
CA TYR A 26 17.67 2.87 -10.99
C TYR A 26 19.16 3.24 -10.98
N SER A 27 19.96 2.59 -10.12
CA SER A 27 21.42 2.76 -10.11
C SER A 27 22.05 2.33 -11.42
N ALA A 28 21.62 1.18 -11.97
CA ALA A 28 22.08 0.71 -13.28
C ALA A 28 21.70 1.71 -14.40
N ASN A 29 20.48 2.26 -14.37
CA ASN A 29 20.04 3.26 -15.35
C ASN A 29 20.88 4.54 -15.28
N VAL A 30 21.19 5.03 -14.07
CA VAL A 30 22.06 6.20 -13.90
C VAL A 30 23.45 5.95 -14.44
N LEU A 31 24.04 4.77 -14.16
CA LEU A 31 25.35 4.39 -14.69
C LEU A 31 25.34 4.27 -16.21
N ALA A 32 24.30 3.66 -16.79
CA ALA A 32 24.15 3.56 -18.23
C ALA A 32 24.08 4.92 -18.93
N ARG A 33 23.43 5.90 -18.30
CA ARG A 33 23.37 7.30 -18.79
C ARG A 33 24.73 8.00 -18.74
N GLN A 34 25.57 7.68 -17.76
CA GLN A 34 26.94 8.25 -17.66
C GLN A 34 27.85 7.74 -18.78
N VAL A 35 27.66 6.49 -19.20
CA VAL A 35 28.41 5.90 -20.34
C VAL A 35 28.00 6.53 -21.67
N GLY A 36 26.74 6.99 -21.78
CA GLY A 36 26.22 7.65 -23.00
C GLY A 36 25.97 6.69 -24.17
N GLY A 37 25.65 7.24 -25.33
CA GLY A 37 25.42 6.48 -26.57
C GLY A 37 24.08 5.71 -26.57
N THR A 38 24.03 4.56 -27.25
CA THR A 38 22.85 3.73 -27.41
C THR A 38 22.37 3.09 -26.11
N PHE A 39 23.25 2.94 -25.10
CA PHE A 39 22.91 2.36 -23.81
C PHE A 39 21.81 3.16 -23.08
N ALA A 40 21.82 4.49 -23.18
CA ALA A 40 20.81 5.32 -22.54
C ALA A 40 19.40 5.06 -23.08
N SER A 41 19.25 4.77 -24.37
CA SER A 41 17.96 4.46 -24.99
C SER A 41 17.46 3.04 -24.65
N GLU A 42 18.36 2.09 -24.52
CA GLU A 42 18.03 0.71 -24.15
C GLU A 42 17.49 0.59 -22.71
N PHE A 43 17.90 1.50 -21.82
CA PHE A 43 17.44 1.55 -20.42
C PHE A 43 16.23 2.46 -20.18
N ALA A 44 15.62 3.02 -21.24
CA ALA A 44 14.46 3.92 -21.09
C ALA A 44 13.26 3.28 -20.37
N TRP A 45 13.08 1.98 -20.51
CA TRP A 45 12.02 1.21 -19.83
C TRP A 45 12.16 1.16 -18.32
N VAL A 46 13.38 1.35 -17.78
CA VAL A 46 13.66 1.25 -16.35
C VAL A 46 12.90 2.31 -15.56
N GLU A 47 12.78 3.54 -16.08
CA GLU A 47 12.03 4.60 -15.40
C GLU A 47 10.56 4.23 -15.20
N GLU A 48 9.96 3.60 -16.19
CA GLU A 48 8.57 3.17 -16.13
C GLU A 48 8.39 1.96 -15.21
N ALA A 49 9.33 1.01 -15.25
CA ALA A 49 9.36 -0.13 -14.33
C ALA A 49 9.48 0.32 -12.87
N VAL A 50 10.39 1.24 -12.59
CA VAL A 50 10.57 1.79 -11.23
C VAL A 50 9.33 2.54 -10.76
N ARG A 51 8.67 3.31 -11.64
CA ARG A 51 7.40 3.98 -11.32
C ARG A 51 6.31 2.99 -10.97
N LEU A 52 6.16 1.91 -11.73
CA LEU A 52 5.19 0.85 -11.44
C LEU A 52 5.50 0.17 -10.10
N MET A 53 6.76 -0.22 -9.89
CA MET A 53 7.22 -0.84 -8.64
C MET A 53 6.99 0.07 -7.43
N SER A 54 7.20 1.40 -7.57
CA SER A 54 6.98 2.35 -6.48
C SER A 54 5.52 2.43 -6.07
N LEU A 55 4.58 2.36 -7.01
CA LEU A 55 3.14 2.28 -6.70
C LEU A 55 2.82 1.02 -5.90
N PHE A 56 3.27 -0.16 -6.37
CA PHE A 56 3.07 -1.40 -5.62
C PHE A 56 3.70 -1.34 -4.22
N LEU A 57 4.91 -0.80 -4.10
CA LEU A 57 5.60 -0.64 -2.83
C LEU A 57 4.78 0.21 -1.85
N VAL A 58 4.30 1.38 -2.29
CA VAL A 58 3.49 2.29 -1.46
C VAL A 58 2.23 1.59 -0.98
N PHE A 59 1.45 0.99 -1.88
CA PHE A 59 0.18 0.37 -1.52
C PHE A 59 0.33 -0.91 -0.71
N LEU A 60 1.41 -1.68 -0.89
CA LEU A 60 1.73 -2.82 -0.01
C LEU A 60 2.09 -2.34 1.41
N THR A 61 2.90 -1.28 1.51
CA THR A 61 3.42 -0.80 2.80
C THR A 61 2.38 -0.01 3.60
N VAL A 62 1.41 0.65 2.95
CA VAL A 62 0.30 1.35 3.62
C VAL A 62 -0.46 0.41 4.57
N GLY A 63 -0.75 -0.81 4.13
CA GLY A 63 -1.40 -1.81 4.97
C GLY A 63 -0.56 -2.19 6.21
N LEU A 64 0.75 -2.38 6.05
CA LEU A 64 1.67 -2.66 7.16
C LEU A 64 1.80 -1.48 8.13
N ALA A 65 1.79 -0.25 7.61
CA ALA A 65 1.83 0.96 8.43
C ALA A 65 0.56 1.11 9.26
N LEU A 66 -0.60 0.79 8.70
CA LEU A 66 -1.88 0.79 9.42
C LEU A 66 -1.85 -0.18 10.61
N GLU A 67 -1.31 -1.38 10.41
CA GLU A 67 -1.25 -2.41 11.46
C GLU A 67 -0.34 -2.01 12.62
N LYS A 68 0.73 -1.27 12.34
CA LYS A 68 1.64 -0.75 13.39
C LYS A 68 1.10 0.46 14.13
N GLY A 69 -0.13 0.90 13.83
CA GLY A 69 -0.74 2.06 14.46
C GLY A 69 -0.06 3.39 14.12
N ARG A 70 0.86 3.42 13.15
CA ARG A 70 1.63 4.61 12.74
C ARG A 70 0.85 5.56 11.80
N HIS A 71 -0.42 5.32 11.58
CA HIS A 71 -1.24 6.36 10.96
C HIS A 71 -1.42 7.50 11.95
N ALA A 72 -1.06 8.70 11.51
CA ALA A 72 -1.18 9.93 12.27
C ALA A 72 -2.64 10.14 12.72
N GLY A 73 -2.98 9.53 13.84
CA GLY A 73 -4.22 9.77 14.54
C GLY A 73 -3.95 10.70 15.71
N VAL A 74 -4.80 11.69 15.91
CA VAL A 74 -4.73 12.58 17.07
C VAL A 74 -5.19 11.78 18.28
N HIS A 75 -4.26 10.99 18.85
CA HIS A 75 -4.54 10.02 19.92
C HIS A 75 -5.09 10.72 21.19
N THR A 76 -4.51 11.85 21.53
CA THR A 76 -4.90 12.63 22.71
C THR A 76 -6.37 13.06 22.68
N TRP A 77 -6.87 13.46 21.52
CA TRP A 77 -8.27 13.86 21.36
C TRP A 77 -9.22 12.66 21.36
N ARG A 78 -8.82 11.56 20.72
CA ARG A 78 -9.60 10.32 20.68
C ARG A 78 -9.89 9.79 22.08
N ASP A 79 -8.85 9.68 22.92
CA ASP A 79 -8.98 9.10 24.26
C ASP A 79 -9.74 10.05 25.22
N ARG A 80 -9.65 11.37 25.00
CA ARG A 80 -10.43 12.36 25.71
C ARG A 80 -11.93 12.27 25.36
N ILE A 81 -12.25 12.15 24.06
CA ILE A 81 -13.63 12.01 23.58
C ILE A 81 -14.20 10.64 24.00
N ALA A 82 -13.42 9.56 23.91
CA ALA A 82 -13.85 8.23 24.35
C ALA A 82 -14.24 8.20 25.82
N ARG A 83 -13.46 8.88 26.69
CA ARG A 83 -13.76 9.00 28.11
C ARG A 83 -14.98 9.88 28.40
N ALA A 84 -15.19 10.93 27.60
CA ALA A 84 -16.32 11.86 27.80
C ALA A 84 -17.65 11.28 27.30
N THR A 85 -17.66 10.46 26.26
CA THR A 85 -18.89 9.97 25.62
C THR A 85 -19.21 8.51 25.93
N GLY A 86 -18.27 7.72 26.52
CA GLY A 86 -18.46 6.29 26.78
C GLY A 86 -18.60 5.41 25.51
N LEU A 87 -18.46 6.02 24.31
CA LEU A 87 -18.63 5.32 23.04
C LEU A 87 -17.41 4.49 22.69
N PRO A 88 -17.59 3.31 22.09
CA PRO A 88 -16.47 2.47 21.59
C PRO A 88 -15.86 3.06 20.30
N LEU A 89 -15.25 4.25 20.43
CA LEU A 89 -14.68 5.03 19.30
C LEU A 89 -13.74 4.22 18.43
N ARG A 90 -13.00 3.26 19.02
CA ARG A 90 -12.11 2.36 18.28
C ARG A 90 -12.88 1.55 17.24
N LYS A 91 -14.03 0.97 17.60
CA LYS A 91 -14.87 0.19 16.67
C LYS A 91 -15.52 1.08 15.61
N ILE A 92 -15.91 2.30 15.97
CA ILE A 92 -16.51 3.25 15.02
C ILE A 92 -15.47 3.65 13.97
N ILE A 93 -14.24 3.96 14.38
CA ILE A 93 -13.15 4.30 13.46
C ILE A 93 -12.84 3.12 12.54
N ASP A 94 -12.81 1.89 13.07
CA ASP A 94 -12.57 0.69 12.27
C ASP A 94 -13.69 0.43 11.27
N ALA A 95 -14.95 0.63 11.65
CA ALA A 95 -16.10 0.47 10.77
C ALA A 95 -16.10 1.51 9.63
N ILE A 96 -15.86 2.79 9.96
CA ILE A 96 -15.77 3.86 8.96
C ILE A 96 -14.60 3.60 8.01
N GLY A 97 -13.42 3.23 8.55
CA GLY A 97 -12.25 2.91 7.74
C GLY A 97 -12.48 1.71 6.83
N PHE A 98 -13.19 0.68 7.31
CA PHE A 98 -13.57 -0.47 6.50
C PHE A 98 -14.49 -0.09 5.34
N VAL A 99 -15.57 0.62 5.62
CA VAL A 99 -16.53 1.07 4.59
C VAL A 99 -15.84 1.94 3.55
N PHE A 100 -15.00 2.88 3.99
CA PHE A 100 -14.23 3.73 3.10
C PHE A 100 -13.27 2.94 2.21
N CYS A 101 -12.55 1.98 2.76
CA CYS A 101 -11.66 1.11 1.97
C CYS A 101 -12.41 0.26 0.96
N ILE A 102 -13.57 -0.29 1.32
CA ILE A 102 -14.42 -1.06 0.38
C ILE A 102 -14.89 -0.16 -0.76
N TYR A 103 -15.29 1.07 -0.47
CA TYR A 103 -15.65 2.04 -1.50
C TYR A 103 -14.47 2.32 -2.46
N LEU A 104 -13.26 2.49 -1.93
CA LEU A 104 -12.05 2.70 -2.75
C LEU A 104 -11.68 1.46 -3.57
N VAL A 105 -11.88 0.26 -3.05
CA VAL A 105 -11.70 -1.00 -3.80
C VAL A 105 -12.66 -1.06 -4.97
N TRP A 106 -13.93 -0.74 -4.74
CA TRP A 106 -14.94 -0.71 -5.80
C TRP A 106 -14.60 0.30 -6.90
N LEU A 107 -14.20 1.51 -6.51
CA LEU A 107 -13.77 2.55 -7.45
C LEU A 107 -12.51 2.14 -8.22
N GLY A 108 -11.53 1.56 -7.53
CA GLY A 108 -10.30 1.04 -8.13
C GLY A 108 -10.57 -0.10 -9.12
N TYR A 109 -11.51 -0.98 -8.80
CA TYR A 109 -11.95 -2.04 -9.70
C TYR A 109 -12.59 -1.47 -10.97
N GLN A 110 -13.51 -0.49 -10.84
CA GLN A 110 -14.12 0.16 -12.00
C GLN A 110 -13.08 0.80 -12.93
N MET A 111 -12.11 1.53 -12.34
CA MET A 111 -11.02 2.14 -13.10
C MET A 111 -10.14 1.09 -13.78
N THR A 112 -9.80 0.02 -13.08
CA THR A 112 -9.01 -1.08 -13.65
C THR A 112 -9.73 -1.75 -14.82
N ALA A 113 -11.04 -2.03 -14.67
CA ALA A 113 -11.86 -2.63 -15.72
C ALA A 113 -12.02 -1.71 -16.93
N PHE A 114 -12.21 -0.41 -16.69
CA PHE A 114 -12.31 0.60 -17.75
C PHE A 114 -11.01 0.68 -18.58
N VAL A 115 -9.86 0.80 -17.91
CA VAL A 115 -8.55 0.87 -18.58
C VAL A 115 -8.20 -0.44 -19.28
N TYR A 116 -8.60 -1.57 -18.71
CA TYR A 116 -8.44 -2.88 -19.36
C TYR A 116 -9.24 -2.94 -20.68
N GLY A 117 -10.49 -2.44 -20.67
CA GLY A 117 -11.33 -2.37 -21.86
C GLY A 117 -10.79 -1.45 -22.96
N MET A 118 -10.03 -0.42 -22.60
CA MET A 118 -9.37 0.47 -23.56
C MET A 118 -8.15 -0.18 -24.26
N GLY A 119 -7.61 -1.25 -23.74
CA GLY A 119 -6.44 -1.95 -24.30
C GLY A 119 -5.16 -1.12 -24.31
N GLN A 120 -5.08 -0.06 -23.47
CA GLN A 120 -3.91 0.82 -23.43
C GLN A 120 -2.67 0.07 -22.97
N LYS A 121 -1.58 0.28 -23.69
CA LYS A 121 -0.26 -0.23 -23.35
C LYS A 121 0.68 0.89 -23.02
N SER A 122 1.63 0.61 -22.15
CA SER A 122 2.71 1.48 -21.79
C SER A 122 3.66 1.73 -22.98
N PRO A 123 4.18 2.95 -23.16
CA PRO A 123 4.97 3.30 -24.34
C PRO A 123 6.34 2.62 -24.37
N THR A 124 6.97 2.33 -23.22
CA THR A 124 8.32 1.76 -23.18
C THR A 124 8.34 0.29 -22.83
N LEU A 125 7.55 -0.14 -21.81
CA LEU A 125 7.46 -1.54 -21.39
C LEU A 125 6.50 -2.38 -22.24
N ASN A 126 5.62 -1.74 -23.02
CA ASN A 126 4.56 -2.41 -23.81
C ASN A 126 3.64 -3.33 -22.96
N ILE A 127 3.60 -3.13 -21.65
CA ILE A 127 2.69 -3.84 -20.74
C ILE A 127 1.37 -3.10 -20.64
N PRO A 128 0.26 -3.80 -20.37
CA PRO A 128 -1.05 -3.17 -20.21
C PRO A 128 -1.05 -2.21 -19.02
N VAL A 129 -1.56 -0.99 -19.23
CA VAL A 129 -1.58 0.10 -18.22
C VAL A 129 -2.48 -0.25 -17.03
N PHE A 130 -3.41 -1.19 -17.15
CA PHE A 130 -4.31 -1.59 -16.06
C PHE A 130 -3.56 -2.06 -14.80
N TRP A 131 -2.32 -2.56 -14.92
CA TRP A 131 -1.49 -2.94 -13.77
C TRP A 131 -1.23 -1.79 -12.81
N ILE A 132 -1.17 -0.55 -13.33
CA ILE A 132 -0.99 0.67 -12.52
C ILE A 132 -2.20 0.86 -11.60
N TYR A 133 -3.41 0.63 -12.12
CA TYR A 133 -4.66 0.79 -11.37
C TYR A 133 -4.99 -0.41 -10.46
N LEU A 134 -4.39 -1.56 -10.75
CA LEU A 134 -4.53 -2.75 -9.93
C LEU A 134 -3.79 -2.60 -8.58
N ALA A 135 -2.66 -1.90 -8.56
CA ALA A 135 -1.86 -1.70 -7.35
C ALA A 135 -2.65 -1.04 -6.20
N PRO A 136 -3.31 0.13 -6.38
CA PRO A 136 -4.16 0.71 -5.34
C PRO A 136 -5.34 -0.18 -4.96
N THR A 137 -5.95 -0.88 -5.92
CA THR A 137 -7.07 -1.77 -5.66
C THR A 137 -6.69 -2.89 -4.70
N ILE A 138 -5.55 -3.56 -4.93
CA ILE A 138 -5.00 -4.59 -4.04
C ILE A 138 -4.64 -3.99 -2.67
N GLY A 139 -3.98 -2.83 -2.65
CA GLY A 139 -3.58 -2.18 -1.40
C GLY A 139 -4.76 -1.81 -0.51
N PHE A 140 -5.82 -1.24 -1.08
CA PHE A 140 -7.04 -0.93 -0.34
C PHE A 140 -7.80 -2.19 0.09
N ALA A 141 -7.77 -3.27 -0.69
CA ALA A 141 -8.35 -4.54 -0.28
C ALA A 141 -7.63 -5.15 0.94
N LEU A 142 -6.29 -5.13 0.95
CA LEU A 142 -5.50 -5.55 2.11
C LEU A 142 -5.75 -4.66 3.33
N MET A 143 -5.91 -3.35 3.12
CA MET A 143 -6.23 -2.41 4.18
C MET A 143 -7.63 -2.63 4.74
N ALA A 144 -8.64 -2.89 3.89
CA ALA A 144 -9.99 -3.25 4.30
C ALA A 144 -10.00 -4.52 5.16
N LEU A 145 -9.24 -5.54 4.74
CA LEU A 145 -9.08 -6.77 5.51
C LEU A 145 -8.54 -6.51 6.92
N ARG A 146 -7.57 -5.60 7.05
CA ARG A 146 -7.00 -5.24 8.36
C ARG A 146 -7.98 -4.46 9.22
N PHE A 147 -8.75 -3.55 8.65
CA PHE A 147 -9.83 -2.87 9.37
C PHE A 147 -10.87 -3.86 9.89
N ALA A 148 -11.30 -4.83 9.06
CA ALA A 148 -12.21 -5.88 9.48
C ALA A 148 -11.63 -6.72 10.63
N LEU A 149 -10.38 -7.15 10.53
CA LEU A 149 -9.72 -7.94 11.57
C LEU A 149 -9.54 -7.16 12.88
N SER A 150 -9.30 -5.85 12.80
CA SER A 150 -9.25 -4.96 13.97
C SER A 150 -10.64 -4.82 14.62
N PHE A 151 -11.68 -4.63 13.82
CA PHE A 151 -13.06 -4.54 14.31
C PHE A 151 -13.49 -5.82 15.06
N PHE A 152 -13.10 -7.00 14.57
CA PHE A 152 -13.34 -8.30 15.24
C PHE A 152 -12.38 -8.57 16.40
N GLY A 153 -11.51 -7.64 16.76
CA GLY A 153 -10.58 -7.76 17.89
C GLY A 153 -9.46 -8.81 17.69
N ARG A 154 -9.21 -9.24 16.45
CA ARG A 154 -8.11 -10.18 16.13
C ARG A 154 -6.76 -9.50 15.97
N ILE A 155 -6.76 -8.19 15.77
CA ILE A 155 -5.56 -7.34 15.70
C ILE A 155 -5.81 -6.13 16.59
N ASP A 156 -4.93 -5.90 17.58
CA ASP A 156 -4.94 -4.65 18.34
C ASP A 156 -3.97 -3.67 17.69
N ARG A 157 -4.49 -2.78 16.82
CA ARG A 157 -3.73 -1.73 16.15
C ARG A 157 -3.28 -0.63 17.11
N PHE A 158 -3.87 -0.60 18.30
CA PHE A 158 -3.66 0.45 19.29
C PHE A 158 -2.65 0.03 20.38
N ALA A 159 -2.26 -1.26 20.43
CA ALA A 159 -1.31 -1.77 21.42
C ALA A 159 0.10 -1.20 21.27
N GLY A 160 0.55 -0.93 20.03
CA GLY A 160 1.88 -0.35 19.76
C GLY A 160 2.05 1.11 20.22
N GLN A 161 0.96 1.79 20.54
CA GLN A 161 0.94 3.20 20.92
C GLN A 161 1.11 3.39 22.43
N ALA A 162 0.71 2.40 23.22
CA ALA A 162 0.86 2.45 24.68
C ALA A 162 2.32 2.26 25.15
N SER A 163 3.19 1.75 24.31
CA SER A 163 4.61 1.52 24.64
C SER A 163 5.53 2.71 24.31
N GLU A 164 5.06 3.73 23.60
CA GLU A 164 5.82 4.95 23.31
C GLU A 164 5.55 6.09 24.32
N GLU A 165 4.59 5.92 25.25
CA GLU A 165 4.26 6.90 26.30
C GLU A 165 4.90 6.61 27.66
N GLN A 166 5.76 5.58 27.77
CA GLN A 166 6.56 5.28 28.97
C GLN A 166 8.04 5.64 28.73
#